data_9c57c6524bdc759a9702c3f4577f9091
#
_entry.id   9c57c6524bdc759a9702c3f4577f9091
#
_cell.length_a   1.000
_cell.length_b   1.000
_cell.length_c   1.000
_cell.angle_alpha   90.00
_cell.angle_beta   90.00
_cell.angle_gamma   90.00
#
_symmetry.space_group_name_H-M   'P 1'
#
loop_
_entity.id
_entity.type
_entity.pdbx_description
1 polymer ?
#
loop_
_entity_poly.entity_id
_entity_poly.type
_entity_poly.pdbx_seq_one_letter_code
_entity_poly.pdbx_strand_id
1 'polypeptide(L)'
;MRLKGFEGMTCSIAGVLEAVGDRWAFLILRDLTLGLSKYEDLKRSTGITDATLSARLKHLEQNGLIERRVYRTRPARHEYVPSAKGWDMVLVIQALAQVGDKWGVASSNGPPLEFVNTHGGGRVRLRIIDEQTDATVRLRDVRPKAGPGADEKVRWRVGKFPP
;
A
#
# COMPACT_ATOMS: atom_id res chain seq x y z
N MET A 1 -0.42 -21.35 -11.31
CA MET A 1 1.01 -21.31 -10.92
C MET A 1 1.11 -20.64 -9.56
N ARG A 2 1.52 -21.35 -8.51
CA ARG A 2 1.69 -20.77 -7.16
C ARG A 2 2.97 -19.93 -7.23
N LEU A 3 2.87 -18.63 -7.12
CA LEU A 3 4.04 -17.77 -7.05
C LEU A 3 4.84 -18.17 -5.80
N LYS A 4 6.13 -18.40 -5.98
CA LYS A 4 7.06 -18.70 -4.89
C LYS A 4 7.09 -17.45 -3.99
N GLY A 5 6.80 -17.61 -2.70
CA GLY A 5 6.86 -16.50 -1.74
C GLY A 5 8.28 -15.95 -1.56
N PHE A 6 8.39 -14.86 -0.82
CA PHE A 6 9.70 -14.21 -0.52
C PHE A 6 10.35 -14.77 0.74
N GLU A 7 10.01 -15.99 1.14
CA GLU A 7 10.53 -16.66 2.33
C GLU A 7 12.07 -16.62 2.38
N GLY A 8 12.62 -16.23 3.50
CA GLY A 8 14.07 -16.12 3.72
C GLY A 8 14.74 -14.92 3.04
N MET A 9 13.96 -13.98 2.48
CA MET A 9 14.49 -12.73 1.93
C MET A 9 14.54 -11.65 3.01
N THR A 10 15.73 -11.20 3.40
CA THR A 10 15.94 -10.05 4.28
C THR A 10 15.67 -8.75 3.50
N CYS A 11 14.40 -8.35 3.42
CA CYS A 11 13.98 -7.17 2.65
C CYS A 11 12.63 -6.66 3.14
N SER A 12 12.59 -5.44 3.69
CA SER A 12 11.34 -4.81 4.14
C SER A 12 10.32 -4.65 3.00
N ILE A 13 10.79 -4.37 1.78
CA ILE A 13 9.92 -4.25 0.60
C ILE A 13 9.26 -5.61 0.30
N ALA A 14 10.04 -6.69 0.30
CA ALA A 14 9.53 -8.05 0.07
C ALA A 14 8.50 -8.43 1.16
N GLY A 15 8.74 -8.08 2.42
CA GLY A 15 7.81 -8.31 3.50
C GLY A 15 6.46 -7.60 3.32
N VAL A 16 6.46 -6.36 2.86
CA VAL A 16 5.22 -5.63 2.55
C VAL A 16 4.51 -6.25 1.35
N LEU A 17 5.24 -6.60 0.29
CA LEU A 17 4.66 -7.23 -0.90
C LEU A 17 4.03 -8.59 -0.58
N GLU A 18 4.67 -9.41 0.27
CA GLU A 18 4.11 -10.68 0.76
C GLU A 18 2.84 -10.47 1.56
N ALA A 19 2.84 -9.50 2.48
CA ALA A 19 1.69 -9.20 3.33
C ALA A 19 0.48 -8.68 2.51
N VAL A 20 0.72 -7.90 1.49
CA VAL A 20 -0.34 -7.39 0.59
C VAL A 20 -0.77 -8.47 -0.40
N GLY A 21 0.17 -9.17 -1.01
CA GLY A 21 -0.06 -10.28 -1.93
C GLY A 21 -0.06 -9.88 -3.41
N ASP A 22 -0.94 -9.01 -3.86
CA ASP A 22 -0.99 -8.62 -5.27
C ASP A 22 -1.68 -7.26 -5.53
N ARG A 23 -1.74 -6.88 -6.81
CA ARG A 23 -2.35 -5.61 -7.27
C ARG A 23 -3.81 -5.43 -6.84
N TRP A 24 -4.60 -6.50 -6.78
CA TRP A 24 -6.00 -6.41 -6.38
C TRP A 24 -6.15 -6.11 -4.90
N ALA A 25 -5.28 -6.68 -4.07
CA ALA A 25 -5.23 -6.39 -2.65
C ALA A 25 -4.87 -4.91 -2.38
N PHE A 26 -3.96 -4.31 -3.18
CA PHE A 26 -3.71 -2.87 -3.12
C PHE A 26 -4.95 -2.03 -3.44
N LEU A 27 -5.73 -2.40 -4.46
CA LEU A 27 -6.96 -1.68 -4.80
C LEU A 27 -8.05 -1.85 -3.73
N ILE A 28 -8.13 -3.02 -3.11
CA ILE A 28 -9.04 -3.25 -1.97
C ILE A 28 -8.62 -2.38 -0.78
N LEU A 29 -7.33 -2.32 -0.44
CA LEU A 29 -6.82 -1.45 0.64
C LEU A 29 -7.09 0.03 0.33
N ARG A 30 -6.90 0.48 -0.92
CA ARG A 30 -7.28 1.82 -1.36
C ARG A 30 -8.75 2.09 -1.04
N ASP A 31 -9.66 1.21 -1.44
CA ASP A 31 -11.09 1.39 -1.27
C ASP A 31 -11.49 1.41 0.21
N LEU A 32 -10.89 0.53 1.02
CA LEU A 32 -11.08 0.53 2.47
C LEU A 32 -10.63 1.84 3.13
N THR A 33 -9.50 2.40 2.69
CA THR A 33 -9.01 3.70 3.22
C THR A 33 -9.85 4.89 2.74
N LEU A 34 -10.60 4.72 1.65
CA LEU A 34 -11.61 5.68 1.18
C LEU A 34 -12.98 5.50 1.89
N GLY A 35 -13.11 4.53 2.80
CA GLY A 35 -14.32 4.28 3.59
C GLY A 35 -15.29 3.24 3.02
N LEU A 36 -14.96 2.58 1.91
CA LEU A 36 -15.75 1.47 1.39
C LEU A 36 -15.50 0.22 2.25
N SER A 37 -16.45 -0.15 3.11
CA SER A 37 -16.24 -1.24 4.08
C SER A 37 -17.02 -2.52 3.76
N LYS A 38 -18.06 -2.44 2.92
CA LYS A 38 -18.94 -3.57 2.64
C LYS A 38 -18.46 -4.37 1.43
N TYR A 39 -18.67 -5.67 1.48
CA TYR A 39 -18.29 -6.61 0.42
C TYR A 39 -18.78 -6.17 -0.98
N GLU A 40 -20.06 -5.80 -1.07
CA GLU A 40 -20.70 -5.40 -2.34
C GLU A 40 -20.08 -4.09 -2.90
N ASP A 41 -19.74 -3.14 -2.01
CA ASP A 41 -19.13 -1.90 -2.44
C ASP A 41 -17.70 -2.13 -2.95
N LEU A 42 -16.92 -2.98 -2.28
CA LEU A 42 -15.59 -3.39 -2.72
C LEU A 42 -15.64 -4.15 -4.05
N LYS A 43 -16.62 -5.05 -4.21
CA LYS A 43 -16.83 -5.77 -5.47
C LYS A 43 -17.17 -4.82 -6.61
N ARG A 44 -18.09 -3.89 -6.37
CA ARG A 44 -18.49 -2.88 -7.37
C ARG A 44 -17.33 -1.96 -7.77
N SER A 45 -16.55 -1.51 -6.80
CA SER A 45 -15.42 -0.61 -7.03
C SER A 45 -14.30 -1.28 -7.81
N THR A 46 -13.93 -2.51 -7.46
CA THR A 46 -12.81 -3.22 -8.08
C THR A 46 -13.18 -3.96 -9.36
N GLY A 47 -14.47 -4.33 -9.54
CA GLY A 47 -14.93 -5.13 -10.67
C GLY A 47 -14.44 -6.58 -10.70
N ILE A 48 -13.81 -7.06 -9.63
CA ILE A 48 -13.26 -8.43 -9.58
C ILE A 48 -14.32 -9.47 -9.23
N THR A 49 -14.04 -10.74 -9.50
CA THR A 49 -14.94 -11.86 -9.19
C THR A 49 -15.03 -12.09 -7.68
N ASP A 50 -16.16 -12.70 -7.22
CA ASP A 50 -16.36 -13.07 -5.82
C ASP A 50 -15.24 -13.96 -5.28
N ALA A 51 -14.81 -14.93 -6.07
CA ALA A 51 -13.71 -15.82 -5.69
C ALA A 51 -12.40 -15.06 -5.44
N THR A 52 -12.08 -14.10 -6.31
CA THR A 52 -10.88 -13.26 -6.16
C THR A 52 -11.02 -12.34 -4.96
N LEU A 53 -12.13 -11.63 -4.82
CA LEU A 53 -12.36 -10.70 -3.70
C LEU A 53 -12.26 -11.43 -2.36
N SER A 54 -12.99 -12.55 -2.22
CA SER A 54 -12.98 -13.36 -0.99
C SER A 54 -11.59 -13.87 -0.64
N ALA A 55 -10.82 -14.33 -1.64
CA ALA A 55 -9.45 -14.79 -1.42
C ALA A 55 -8.52 -13.64 -0.98
N ARG A 56 -8.67 -12.44 -1.55
CA ARG A 56 -7.84 -11.27 -1.19
C ARG A 56 -8.20 -10.71 0.18
N LEU A 57 -9.49 -10.61 0.51
CA LEU A 57 -9.94 -10.20 1.84
C LEU A 57 -9.41 -11.16 2.92
N LYS A 58 -9.52 -12.47 2.69
CA LYS A 58 -8.97 -13.48 3.61
C LYS A 58 -7.45 -13.33 3.77
N HIS A 59 -6.71 -13.11 2.68
CA HIS A 59 -5.27 -12.92 2.72
C HIS A 59 -4.88 -11.67 3.52
N LEU A 60 -5.53 -10.53 3.27
CA LEU A 60 -5.30 -9.28 3.99
C LEU A 60 -5.62 -9.40 5.49
N GLU A 61 -6.70 -10.10 5.84
CA GLU A 61 -7.09 -10.38 7.22
C GLU A 61 -6.04 -11.26 7.92
N GLN A 62 -5.60 -12.35 7.28
CA GLN A 62 -4.58 -13.26 7.80
C GLN A 62 -3.22 -12.56 8.01
N ASN A 63 -2.90 -11.55 7.22
CA ASN A 63 -1.69 -10.74 7.36
C ASN A 63 -1.87 -9.54 8.29
N GLY A 64 -3.03 -9.40 8.91
CA GLY A 64 -3.33 -8.36 9.90
C GLY A 64 -3.42 -6.94 9.30
N LEU A 65 -3.68 -6.82 7.99
CA LEU A 65 -3.86 -5.53 7.33
C LEU A 65 -5.28 -5.01 7.44
N ILE A 66 -6.26 -5.91 7.59
CA ILE A 66 -7.66 -5.56 7.77
C ILE A 66 -8.28 -6.39 8.89
N GLU A 67 -9.39 -5.89 9.42
CA GLU A 67 -10.24 -6.57 10.37
C GLU A 67 -11.63 -6.77 9.76
N ARG A 68 -12.22 -7.93 10.03
CA ARG A 68 -13.60 -8.24 9.69
C ARG A 68 -14.48 -8.01 10.90
N ARG A 69 -15.50 -7.17 10.79
CA ARG A 69 -16.42 -6.82 11.87
C ARG A 69 -17.85 -7.18 11.50
N VAL A 70 -18.64 -7.63 12.47
CA VAL A 70 -20.08 -7.84 12.29
C VAL A 70 -20.79 -6.51 12.49
N TYR A 71 -21.48 -6.01 11.44
CA TYR A 71 -22.28 -4.80 11.58
C TYR A 71 -23.81 -5.09 11.69
N ARG A 72 -24.22 -6.33 11.36
CA ARG A 72 -25.59 -6.81 11.52
C ARG A 72 -25.58 -8.29 11.93
N THR A 73 -26.40 -8.66 12.90
CA THR A 73 -26.41 -10.01 13.47
C THR A 73 -27.43 -10.95 12.83
N ARG A 74 -28.56 -10.42 12.30
CA ARG A 74 -29.63 -11.22 11.72
C ARG A 74 -30.14 -10.61 10.41
N PRO A 75 -29.83 -11.21 9.24
CA PRO A 75 -28.76 -12.21 9.01
C PRO A 75 -27.38 -11.59 9.28
N ALA A 76 -26.40 -12.41 9.62
CA ALA A 76 -25.04 -11.94 9.90
C ALA A 76 -24.45 -11.28 8.67
N ARG A 77 -24.07 -9.99 8.80
CA ARG A 77 -23.39 -9.21 7.76
C ARG A 77 -22.09 -8.64 8.32
N HIS A 78 -21.08 -8.64 7.49
CA HIS A 78 -19.73 -8.22 7.85
C HIS A 78 -19.32 -7.01 7.04
N GLU A 79 -18.51 -6.20 7.67
CA GLU A 79 -17.74 -5.13 7.03
C GLU A 79 -16.25 -5.36 7.27
N TYR A 80 -15.43 -4.72 6.46
CA TYR A 80 -13.98 -4.79 6.53
C TYR A 80 -13.45 -3.40 6.80
N VAL A 81 -12.50 -3.29 7.71
CA VAL A 81 -11.87 -2.01 8.06
C VAL A 81 -10.34 -2.19 8.10
N PRO A 82 -9.56 -1.17 7.73
CA PRO A 82 -8.12 -1.23 7.89
C PRO A 82 -7.75 -1.36 9.37
N SER A 83 -6.80 -2.23 9.69
CA SER A 83 -6.13 -2.23 10.99
C SER A 83 -5.13 -1.06 11.07
N ALA A 84 -4.46 -0.86 12.21
CA ALA A 84 -3.34 0.09 12.30
C ALA A 84 -2.28 -0.18 11.22
N LYS A 85 -1.88 -1.46 11.04
CA LYS A 85 -0.97 -1.89 9.98
C LYS A 85 -1.52 -1.62 8.56
N GLY A 86 -2.84 -1.73 8.37
CA GLY A 86 -3.51 -1.39 7.11
C GLY A 86 -3.48 0.11 6.82
N TRP A 87 -3.61 0.94 7.85
CA TRP A 87 -3.50 2.39 7.70
C TRP A 87 -2.09 2.86 7.31
N ASP A 88 -1.02 2.15 7.71
CA ASP A 88 0.34 2.44 7.24
C ASP A 88 0.47 2.33 5.72
N MET A 89 -0.38 1.52 5.08
CA MET A 89 -0.40 1.37 3.62
C MET A 89 -0.86 2.62 2.87
N VAL A 90 -1.48 3.59 3.56
CA VAL A 90 -1.86 4.89 2.95
C VAL A 90 -0.64 5.60 2.37
N LEU A 91 0.53 5.50 3.02
CA LEU A 91 1.77 6.06 2.49
C LEU A 91 2.14 5.46 1.14
N VAL A 92 2.04 4.13 1.01
CA VAL A 92 2.36 3.42 -0.24
C VAL A 92 1.32 3.73 -1.32
N ILE A 93 0.03 3.74 -0.96
CA ILE A 93 -1.07 4.07 -1.88
C ILE A 93 -0.92 5.50 -2.40
N GLN A 94 -0.61 6.46 -1.53
CA GLN A 94 -0.37 7.85 -1.91
C GLN A 94 0.87 7.99 -2.80
N ALA A 95 1.95 7.24 -2.53
CA ALA A 95 3.14 7.21 -3.37
C ALA A 95 2.83 6.69 -4.78
N LEU A 96 2.06 5.59 -4.88
CA LEU A 96 1.61 5.04 -6.15
C LEU A 96 0.74 6.02 -6.92
N ALA A 97 -0.22 6.68 -6.26
CA ALA A 97 -1.05 7.71 -6.87
C ALA A 97 -0.20 8.88 -7.39
N GLN A 98 0.72 9.39 -6.57
CA GLN A 98 1.60 10.50 -6.95
C GLN A 98 2.52 10.17 -8.14
N VAL A 99 2.99 8.92 -8.24
CA VAL A 99 3.76 8.43 -9.40
C VAL A 99 2.87 8.26 -10.63
N GLY A 100 1.67 7.69 -10.47
CA GLY A 100 0.70 7.50 -11.55
C GLY A 100 0.24 8.84 -12.16
N ASP A 101 -0.03 9.82 -11.31
CA ASP A 101 -0.38 11.18 -11.75
C ASP A 101 0.75 11.83 -12.55
N LYS A 102 2.00 11.66 -12.09
CA LYS A 102 3.18 12.16 -12.82
C LYS A 102 3.32 11.52 -14.21
N TRP A 103 2.95 10.26 -14.35
CA TRP A 103 3.01 9.54 -15.63
C TRP A 103 1.80 9.83 -16.54
N GLY A 104 0.73 10.43 -15.99
CA GLY A 104 -0.50 10.72 -16.74
C GLY A 104 -1.28 9.46 -17.16
N VAL A 105 -1.13 8.35 -16.42
CA VAL A 105 -1.71 7.06 -16.83
C VAL A 105 -3.21 6.93 -16.58
N ALA A 106 -3.79 7.76 -15.71
CA ALA A 106 -5.19 7.64 -15.32
C ALA A 106 -6.11 8.68 -15.99
N SER A 107 -5.64 9.90 -16.22
CA SER A 107 -6.44 10.99 -16.78
C SER A 107 -5.56 12.09 -17.35
N SER A 108 -5.99 12.65 -18.50
CA SER A 108 -5.39 13.86 -19.07
C SER A 108 -5.85 15.15 -18.39
N ASN A 109 -6.94 15.09 -17.60
CA ASN A 109 -7.57 16.27 -16.99
C ASN A 109 -7.10 16.54 -15.54
N GLY A 110 -6.04 15.86 -15.11
CA GLY A 110 -5.49 15.95 -13.76
C GLY A 110 -5.70 14.70 -12.91
N PRO A 111 -5.25 14.70 -11.64
CA PRO A 111 -5.34 13.54 -10.78
C PRO A 111 -6.79 13.18 -10.47
N PRO A 112 -7.19 11.90 -10.61
CA PRO A 112 -8.54 11.45 -10.30
C PRO A 112 -8.83 11.40 -8.79
N LEU A 113 -7.79 11.43 -7.95
CA LEU A 113 -7.88 11.42 -6.49
C LEU A 113 -6.87 12.41 -5.91
N GLU A 114 -7.34 13.28 -5.01
CA GLU A 114 -6.50 14.20 -4.27
C GLU A 114 -6.48 13.84 -2.78
N PHE A 115 -5.30 13.83 -2.19
CA PHE A 115 -5.13 13.69 -0.75
C PHE A 115 -5.13 15.08 -0.11
N VAL A 116 -5.95 15.27 0.92
CA VAL A 116 -6.11 16.56 1.60
C VAL A 116 -5.94 16.41 3.10
N ASN A 117 -5.43 17.46 3.73
CA ASN A 117 -5.38 17.55 5.19
C ASN A 117 -6.81 17.77 5.72
N THR A 118 -7.27 16.89 6.60
CA THR A 118 -8.63 16.93 7.18
C THR A 118 -8.90 18.16 8.03
N HIS A 119 -7.88 18.82 8.58
CA HIS A 119 -8.03 20.00 9.41
C HIS A 119 -8.10 21.32 8.62
N GLY A 120 -7.41 21.39 7.48
CA GLY A 120 -7.31 22.63 6.71
C GLY A 120 -7.72 22.52 5.25
N GLY A 121 -8.08 21.31 4.76
CA GLY A 121 -8.50 21.06 3.37
C GLY A 121 -7.38 21.22 2.32
N GLY A 122 -6.19 21.59 2.73
CA GLY A 122 -5.06 21.77 1.83
C GLY A 122 -4.56 20.43 1.24
N ARG A 123 -4.16 20.43 -0.03
CA ARG A 123 -3.57 19.25 -0.67
C ARG A 123 -2.27 18.84 0.02
N VAL A 124 -2.11 17.54 0.23
CA VAL A 124 -0.88 16.95 0.77
C VAL A 124 -0.18 16.12 -0.28
N ARG A 125 1.15 16.04 -0.19
CA ARG A 125 1.99 15.20 -1.04
C ARG A 125 3.15 14.61 -0.25
N LEU A 126 3.62 13.46 -0.67
CA LEU A 126 4.82 12.85 -0.12
C LEU A 126 6.07 13.55 -0.68
N ARG A 127 7.03 13.80 0.20
CA ARG A 127 8.36 14.29 -0.13
C ARG A 127 9.40 13.48 0.63
N ILE A 128 10.61 13.40 0.11
CA ILE A 128 11.74 12.85 0.84
C ILE A 128 12.37 14.00 1.62
N ILE A 129 12.55 13.78 2.91
CA ILE A 129 13.12 14.74 3.86
C ILE A 129 14.36 14.09 4.45
N ASP A 130 15.44 14.85 4.54
CA ASP A 130 16.65 14.47 5.27
C ASP A 130 16.38 14.59 6.76
N GLU A 131 16.57 13.50 7.51
CA GLU A 131 16.25 13.44 8.95
C GLU A 131 17.12 14.33 9.84
N GLN A 132 18.31 14.76 9.36
CA GLN A 132 19.20 15.61 10.14
C GLN A 132 18.94 17.08 9.92
N THR A 133 18.54 17.46 8.69
CA THR A 133 18.42 18.88 8.30
C THR A 133 16.98 19.34 8.11
N ASP A 134 16.00 18.39 8.14
CA ASP A 134 14.60 18.61 7.81
C ASP A 134 14.38 19.20 6.38
N ALA A 135 15.38 19.13 5.54
CA ALA A 135 15.35 19.65 4.19
C ALA A 135 14.78 18.65 3.19
N THR A 136 14.03 19.14 2.20
CA THR A 136 13.54 18.29 1.09
C THR A 136 14.71 17.87 0.20
N VAL A 137 14.80 16.56 -0.05
CA VAL A 137 15.83 15.94 -0.91
C VAL A 137 15.23 15.52 -2.24
N ARG A 138 15.96 15.71 -3.33
CA ARG A 138 15.53 15.23 -4.66
C ARG A 138 15.77 13.72 -4.78
N LEU A 139 14.86 12.99 -5.44
CA LEU A 139 14.98 11.53 -5.63
C LEU A 139 16.35 11.09 -6.16
N ARG A 140 16.94 11.85 -7.09
CA ARG A 140 18.24 11.54 -7.68
C ARG A 140 19.42 11.68 -6.72
N ASP A 141 19.22 12.38 -5.61
CA ASP A 141 20.25 12.63 -4.59
C ASP A 141 20.14 11.63 -3.42
N VAL A 142 19.17 10.68 -3.49
CA VAL A 142 18.99 9.61 -2.49
C VAL A 142 19.70 8.34 -2.96
N ARG A 143 20.51 7.75 -2.09
CA ARG A 143 21.23 6.50 -2.35
C ARG A 143 20.95 5.45 -1.29
N PRO A 144 20.82 4.17 -1.66
CA PRO A 144 20.67 3.10 -0.67
C PRO A 144 22.03 2.88 0.05
N LYS A 145 21.94 2.63 1.36
CA LYS A 145 23.08 2.22 2.20
C LYS A 145 22.67 0.97 2.98
N ALA A 146 23.61 0.04 3.18
CA ALA A 146 23.36 -1.12 4.03
C ALA A 146 23.07 -0.68 5.46
N GLY A 147 21.89 -1.03 5.97
CA GLY A 147 21.51 -0.79 7.36
C GLY A 147 22.06 -1.85 8.32
N PRO A 148 21.85 -1.68 9.64
CA PRO A 148 22.36 -2.63 10.65
C PRO A 148 21.81 -4.04 10.49
N GLY A 149 20.60 -4.22 9.98
CA GLY A 149 19.97 -5.53 9.69
C GLY A 149 20.33 -6.13 8.33
N ALA A 150 21.29 -5.56 7.59
CA ALA A 150 21.64 -6.05 6.26
C ALA A 150 22.37 -7.39 6.33
N ASP A 151 21.87 -8.39 5.60
CA ASP A 151 22.58 -9.64 5.33
C ASP A 151 23.61 -9.47 4.20
N GLU A 152 24.32 -10.56 3.85
CA GLU A 152 25.31 -10.57 2.77
C GLU A 152 24.70 -10.20 1.41
N LYS A 153 23.50 -10.67 1.11
CA LYS A 153 22.78 -10.36 -0.14
C LYS A 153 22.40 -8.89 -0.24
N VAL A 154 21.98 -8.28 0.87
CA VAL A 154 21.68 -6.83 0.90
C VAL A 154 22.95 -6.03 0.70
N ARG A 155 24.05 -6.37 1.40
CA ARG A 155 25.35 -5.70 1.23
C ARG A 155 25.87 -5.80 -0.20
N TRP A 156 25.78 -7.01 -0.81
CA TRP A 156 26.13 -7.22 -2.19
C TRP A 156 25.32 -6.34 -3.16
N ARG A 157 23.98 -6.28 -2.97
CA ARG A 157 23.10 -5.46 -3.83
C ARG A 157 23.46 -3.97 -3.73
N VAL A 158 23.64 -3.46 -2.51
CA VAL A 158 23.97 -2.05 -2.27
C VAL A 158 25.34 -1.71 -2.82
N GLY A 159 26.32 -2.62 -2.74
CA GLY A 159 27.66 -2.45 -3.33
C GLY A 159 27.68 -2.41 -4.86
N LYS A 160 26.57 -2.73 -5.54
CA LYS A 160 26.42 -2.59 -7.01
C LYS A 160 25.87 -1.21 -7.41
N PHE A 161 25.41 -0.43 -6.46
CA PHE A 161 24.94 0.93 -6.74
C PHE A 161 26.14 1.81 -7.14
N PRO A 162 26.08 2.51 -8.27
CA PRO A 162 27.19 3.36 -8.71
C PRO A 162 27.48 4.48 -7.71
N PRO A 163 28.74 4.91 -7.57
CA PRO A 163 29.15 5.97 -6.66
C PRO A 163 28.51 7.33 -6.99
#